data_88c8ca2b68ee736909f6e19bdbc8aaff
#
_entry.id   88c8ca2b68ee736909f6e19bdbc8aaff
#
_cell.length_a   1.000
_cell.length_b   1.000
_cell.length_c   1.000
_cell.angle_alpha   90.00
_cell.angle_beta   90.00
_cell.angle_gamma   90.00
#
_symmetry.space_group_name_H-M   'P 1'
#
loop_
_entity.id
_entity.type
_entity.pdbx_description
1 polymer ?
#
loop_
_entity_poly.entity_id
_entity_poly.type
_entity_poly.pdbx_seq_one_letter_code
_entity_poly.pdbx_strand_id
1 'polypeptide(L)'
;MRPLTALLRLVLILLSLCLISRVSMSQNPQPSPQPAPATPAANPADVNSMDAIIAAVYDVISGPAGKKRNWDRMRSLFLPGARLIPTNPRQPGGYGSRVLSVDEYIARAEPFMEKEGFFEKEAARKTEQFGQIAHLFSTYESRRTPDDPKPFQRGINSFQLMNDGTRWWIVTIFWEGEDEKNPLPQKYLK
;
A
#
# COMPACT_ATOMS: atom_id res chain seq x y z
N MET A 1 -63.50 -11.32 -52.78
CA MET A 1 -62.89 -11.64 -51.50
C MET A 1 -61.43 -11.14 -51.44
N ARG A 2 -61.24 -9.87 -51.25
CA ARG A 2 -59.90 -9.25 -50.99
C ARG A 2 -60.13 -7.78 -50.67
N PRO A 3 -60.35 -7.38 -49.40
CA PRO A 3 -59.57 -6.24 -48.89
C PRO A 3 -59.27 -6.29 -47.39
N LEU A 4 -59.53 -7.38 -46.66
CA LEU A 4 -59.39 -7.39 -45.22
C LEU A 4 -57.94 -7.55 -44.71
N THR A 5 -57.05 -8.09 -45.55
CA THR A 5 -55.64 -8.33 -45.18
C THR A 5 -54.73 -7.11 -45.29
N ALA A 6 -55.08 -6.13 -46.07
CA ALA A 6 -54.29 -4.89 -46.27
C ALA A 6 -54.49 -3.93 -45.08
N LEU A 7 -55.69 -3.87 -44.49
CA LEU A 7 -55.95 -2.96 -43.36
C LEU A 7 -55.29 -3.42 -42.05
N LEU A 8 -55.18 -4.74 -41.87
CA LEU A 8 -54.54 -5.31 -40.67
C LEU A 8 -53.01 -5.13 -40.65
N ARG A 9 -52.36 -5.05 -41.81
CA ARG A 9 -50.94 -4.79 -41.89
C ARG A 9 -50.56 -3.33 -41.69
N LEU A 10 -51.45 -2.40 -42.00
CA LEU A 10 -51.21 -0.96 -41.78
C LEU A 10 -51.35 -0.57 -40.31
N VAL A 11 -52.23 -1.22 -39.56
CA VAL A 11 -52.40 -0.98 -38.11
C VAL A 11 -51.22 -1.50 -37.29
N LEU A 12 -50.61 -2.63 -37.69
CA LEU A 12 -49.46 -3.20 -37.03
C LEU A 12 -48.16 -2.37 -37.25
N ILE A 13 -48.03 -1.64 -38.36
CA ILE A 13 -46.87 -0.78 -38.63
C ILE A 13 -46.99 0.54 -37.86
N LEU A 14 -48.19 1.04 -37.60
CA LEU A 14 -48.37 2.26 -36.82
C LEU A 14 -48.24 2.08 -35.30
N LEU A 15 -48.43 0.87 -34.77
CA LEU A 15 -48.19 0.57 -33.35
C LEU A 15 -46.69 0.33 -32.99
N SER A 16 -45.83 0.07 -33.97
CA SER A 16 -44.40 -0.14 -33.73
C SER A 16 -43.58 1.17 -33.67
N LEU A 17 -44.17 2.32 -33.96
CA LEU A 17 -43.42 3.61 -34.02
C LEU A 17 -43.56 4.47 -32.77
N CYS A 18 -44.30 4.05 -31.73
CA CYS A 18 -44.58 4.87 -30.54
C CYS A 18 -43.86 4.45 -29.27
N LEU A 19 -42.85 3.54 -29.30
CA LEU A 19 -42.20 3.05 -28.08
C LEU A 19 -40.68 3.18 -28.09
N ILE A 20 -40.14 4.21 -28.75
CA ILE A 20 -38.77 4.65 -28.49
C ILE A 20 -38.82 5.91 -27.62
N SER A 21 -39.28 5.73 -26.39
CA SER A 21 -39.02 6.68 -25.31
C SER A 21 -37.49 6.62 -25.06
N ARG A 22 -36.79 7.58 -25.59
CA ARG A 22 -35.37 7.82 -25.21
C ARG A 22 -35.40 8.14 -23.70
N VAL A 23 -35.07 7.17 -22.88
CA VAL A 23 -34.67 7.40 -21.50
C VAL A 23 -33.28 8.11 -21.63
N SER A 24 -33.29 9.44 -21.65
CA SER A 24 -32.11 10.22 -21.41
C SER A 24 -31.70 9.95 -19.96
N MET A 25 -30.83 8.96 -19.76
CA MET A 25 -30.10 8.85 -18.50
C MET A 25 -29.27 10.12 -18.38
N SER A 26 -29.72 11.01 -17.53
CA SER A 26 -28.93 12.12 -17.04
C SER A 26 -27.71 11.49 -16.34
N GLN A 27 -26.58 11.46 -17.03
CA GLN A 27 -25.30 11.15 -16.40
C GLN A 27 -25.02 12.30 -15.43
N ASN A 28 -25.25 12.04 -14.15
CA ASN A 28 -24.75 12.93 -13.11
C ASN A 28 -23.25 13.08 -13.36
N PRO A 29 -22.68 14.29 -13.49
CA PRO A 29 -21.26 14.48 -13.68
C PRO A 29 -20.56 13.80 -12.49
N GLN A 30 -19.84 12.72 -12.77
CA GLN A 30 -18.98 12.10 -11.76
C GLN A 30 -17.97 13.16 -11.35
N PRO A 31 -17.82 13.48 -10.05
CA PRO A 31 -16.82 14.46 -9.63
C PRO A 31 -15.47 14.06 -10.21
N SER A 32 -14.83 14.99 -10.90
CA SER A 32 -13.46 14.77 -11.40
C SER A 32 -12.58 14.31 -10.25
N PRO A 33 -11.73 13.28 -10.44
CA PRO A 33 -10.82 12.85 -9.38
C PRO A 33 -10.01 14.06 -8.91
N GLN A 34 -10.15 14.40 -7.63
CA GLN A 34 -9.33 15.45 -7.04
C GLN A 34 -7.86 15.04 -7.19
N PRO A 35 -6.96 15.89 -7.69
CA PRO A 35 -5.55 15.56 -7.78
C PRO A 35 -5.06 15.06 -6.40
N ALA A 36 -4.41 13.89 -6.38
CA ALA A 36 -3.78 13.40 -5.17
C ALA A 36 -2.78 14.47 -4.68
N PRO A 37 -2.64 14.67 -3.35
CA PRO A 37 -1.64 15.58 -2.80
C PRO A 37 -0.27 15.26 -3.41
N ALA A 38 0.46 16.29 -3.81
CA ALA A 38 1.80 16.10 -4.37
C ALA A 38 2.70 15.41 -3.34
N THR A 39 3.41 14.36 -3.77
CA THR A 39 4.40 13.69 -2.92
C THR A 39 5.49 14.70 -2.54
N PRO A 40 5.85 14.85 -1.25
CA PRO A 40 6.95 15.72 -0.85
C PRO A 40 8.26 15.35 -1.56
N ALA A 41 9.11 16.35 -1.80
CA ALA A 41 10.43 16.09 -2.38
C ALA A 41 11.27 15.26 -1.41
N ALA A 42 11.90 14.19 -1.92
CA ALA A 42 12.80 13.37 -1.11
C ALA A 42 14.18 14.02 -0.96
N ASN A 43 14.84 13.78 0.16
CA ASN A 43 16.26 14.03 0.27
C ASN A 43 16.99 13.04 -0.67
N PRO A 44 17.83 13.50 -1.61
CA PRO A 44 18.57 12.63 -2.51
C PRO A 44 19.38 11.53 -1.78
N ALA A 45 19.92 11.83 -0.60
CA ALA A 45 20.66 10.87 0.20
C ALA A 45 19.80 9.68 0.68
N ASP A 46 18.48 9.88 0.82
CA ASP A 46 17.56 8.83 1.26
C ASP A 46 17.15 7.87 0.13
N VAL A 47 17.40 8.23 -1.14
CA VAL A 47 16.77 7.53 -2.29
C VAL A 47 17.74 7.18 -3.42
N ASN A 48 19.03 7.46 -3.26
CA ASN A 48 20.05 7.22 -4.29
C ASN A 48 20.44 5.75 -4.46
N SER A 49 20.12 4.89 -3.50
CA SER A 49 20.40 3.45 -3.55
C SER A 49 19.33 2.65 -2.81
N MET A 50 19.28 1.32 -3.03
CA MET A 50 18.43 0.42 -2.27
C MET A 50 18.76 0.46 -0.78
N ASP A 51 20.04 0.50 -0.42
CA ASP A 51 20.46 0.58 0.97
C ASP A 51 20.02 1.88 1.64
N ALA A 52 20.15 3.00 0.92
CA ALA A 52 19.74 4.30 1.42
C ALA A 52 18.23 4.37 1.69
N ILE A 53 17.39 3.89 0.77
CA ILE A 53 15.94 3.98 0.94
C ILE A 53 15.43 3.03 2.04
N ILE A 54 16.03 1.86 2.20
CA ILE A 54 15.71 0.94 3.29
C ILE A 54 16.16 1.53 4.64
N ALA A 55 17.36 2.07 4.73
CA ALA A 55 17.82 2.76 5.94
C ALA A 55 16.90 3.94 6.29
N ALA A 56 16.51 4.75 5.30
CA ALA A 56 15.64 5.90 5.49
C ALA A 56 14.23 5.51 6.00
N VAL A 57 13.64 4.43 5.50
CA VAL A 57 12.30 4.00 5.96
C VAL A 57 12.35 3.46 7.39
N TYR A 58 13.39 2.73 7.78
CA TYR A 58 13.56 2.29 9.17
C TYR A 58 13.87 3.45 10.11
N ASP A 59 14.68 4.41 9.68
CA ASP A 59 15.02 5.59 10.47
C ASP A 59 13.81 6.49 10.71
N VAL A 60 13.02 6.77 9.67
CA VAL A 60 11.91 7.72 9.77
C VAL A 60 10.80 7.29 10.71
N ILE A 61 10.58 5.98 10.89
CA ILE A 61 9.60 5.43 11.82
C ILE A 61 10.16 5.28 13.24
N SER A 62 11.48 5.36 13.40
CA SER A 62 12.16 5.14 14.67
C SER A 62 12.25 6.43 15.51
N GLY A 63 12.10 6.28 16.82
CA GLY A 63 12.28 7.39 17.77
C GLY A 63 11.67 7.12 19.15
N PRO A 64 12.07 7.90 20.16
CA PRO A 64 11.58 7.74 21.53
C PRO A 64 10.10 8.12 21.66
N ALA A 65 9.50 7.71 22.78
CA ALA A 65 8.18 8.18 23.17
C ALA A 65 8.15 9.73 23.26
N GLY A 66 7.02 10.33 22.94
CA GLY A 66 6.81 11.78 22.92
C GLY A 66 7.39 12.49 21.68
N LYS A 67 8.17 11.82 20.85
CA LYS A 67 8.77 12.44 19.66
C LYS A 67 7.92 12.18 18.41
N LYS A 68 7.48 13.26 17.76
CA LYS A 68 6.85 13.20 16.44
C LYS A 68 7.81 12.69 15.37
N ARG A 69 7.29 11.88 14.46
CA ARG A 69 8.05 11.40 13.30
C ARG A 69 7.95 12.39 12.14
N ASN A 70 8.92 12.38 11.25
CA ASN A 70 8.87 13.18 10.03
C ASN A 70 8.07 12.43 8.95
N TRP A 71 6.74 12.54 9.01
CA TRP A 71 5.86 11.84 8.09
C TRP A 71 5.94 12.35 6.66
N ASP A 72 6.35 13.60 6.42
CA ASP A 72 6.60 14.08 5.05
C ASP A 72 7.84 13.43 4.44
N ARG A 73 8.90 13.23 5.24
CA ARG A 73 10.04 12.41 4.81
C ARG A 73 9.61 10.97 4.50
N MET A 74 8.74 10.37 5.32
CA MET A 74 8.19 9.05 5.01
C MET A 74 7.44 9.05 3.68
N ARG A 75 6.49 9.97 3.47
CA ARG A 75 5.72 10.08 2.22
C ARG A 75 6.64 10.19 1.00
N SER A 76 7.75 10.92 1.13
CA SER A 76 8.70 11.13 0.04
C SER A 76 9.42 9.88 -0.43
N LEU A 77 9.47 8.80 0.38
CA LEU A 77 10.09 7.53 0.02
C LEU A 77 9.19 6.66 -0.87
N PHE A 78 7.88 6.89 -0.88
CA PHE A 78 6.90 6.02 -1.50
C PHE A 78 6.42 6.55 -2.86
N LEU A 79 6.30 5.64 -3.80
CA LEU A 79 5.66 5.93 -5.09
C LEU A 79 4.20 6.35 -4.87
N PRO A 80 3.65 7.34 -5.61
CA PRO A 80 2.23 7.63 -5.57
C PRO A 80 1.40 6.37 -5.80
N GLY A 81 0.47 6.08 -4.89
CA GLY A 81 -0.32 4.86 -4.93
C GLY A 81 0.30 3.63 -4.27
N ALA A 82 1.48 3.75 -3.65
CA ALA A 82 2.12 2.68 -2.88
C ALA A 82 1.21 2.09 -1.79
N ARG A 83 1.50 0.86 -1.38
CA ARG A 83 0.70 0.12 -0.39
C ARG A 83 1.55 -0.40 0.75
N LEU A 84 0.99 -0.33 1.96
CA LEU A 84 1.55 -0.93 3.16
C LEU A 84 0.56 -1.99 3.66
N ILE A 85 1.02 -3.24 3.80
CA ILE A 85 0.14 -4.39 3.95
C ILE A 85 0.58 -5.25 5.14
N PRO A 86 0.10 -4.97 6.37
CA PRO A 86 0.30 -5.84 7.51
C PRO A 86 -0.47 -7.16 7.35
N THR A 87 0.17 -8.27 7.71
CA THR A 87 -0.48 -9.56 7.86
C THR A 87 -0.47 -9.96 9.33
N ASN A 88 -1.61 -10.36 9.83
CA ASN A 88 -1.79 -10.70 11.24
C ASN A 88 -2.69 -11.93 11.40
N PRO A 89 -2.49 -12.71 12.48
CA PRO A 89 -3.42 -13.76 12.88
C PRO A 89 -4.84 -13.17 13.09
N ARG A 90 -5.85 -13.96 12.76
CA ARG A 90 -7.26 -13.64 13.01
C ARG A 90 -7.86 -14.61 14.02
N GLN A 91 -8.80 -14.11 14.82
CA GLN A 91 -9.66 -14.94 15.65
C GLN A 91 -10.96 -15.26 14.90
N PRO A 92 -11.47 -16.52 14.92
CA PRO A 92 -11.00 -17.70 15.68
C PRO A 92 -9.84 -18.46 15.02
N GLY A 93 -9.30 -18.04 13.88
CA GLY A 93 -8.14 -18.69 13.24
C GLY A 93 -7.88 -18.15 11.84
N GLY A 94 -6.73 -18.58 11.25
CA GLY A 94 -6.23 -18.11 9.97
C GLY A 94 -5.52 -16.77 10.05
N TYR A 95 -5.24 -16.18 8.90
CA TYR A 95 -4.53 -14.91 8.77
C TYR A 95 -5.35 -13.92 7.95
N GLY A 96 -5.04 -12.66 8.10
CA GLY A 96 -5.64 -11.61 7.30
C GLY A 96 -4.72 -10.43 7.11
N SER A 97 -4.87 -9.77 5.99
CA SER A 97 -4.13 -8.56 5.67
C SER A 97 -5.07 -7.36 5.55
N ARG A 98 -4.48 -6.18 5.60
CA ARG A 98 -5.17 -4.91 5.32
C ARG A 98 -4.30 -4.14 4.34
N VAL A 99 -4.88 -3.75 3.22
CA VAL A 99 -4.19 -2.90 2.24
C VAL A 99 -4.39 -1.45 2.65
N LEU A 100 -3.30 -0.76 2.97
CA LEU A 100 -3.30 0.62 3.43
C LEU A 100 -2.56 1.50 2.42
N SER A 101 -3.02 2.73 2.23
CA SER A 101 -2.19 3.80 1.69
C SER A 101 -1.14 4.24 2.71
N VAL A 102 -0.16 5.04 2.29
CA VAL A 102 0.85 5.61 3.19
C VAL A 102 0.21 6.44 4.30
N ASP A 103 -0.79 7.26 3.95
CA ASP A 103 -1.47 8.11 4.93
C ASP A 103 -2.35 7.32 5.91
N GLU A 104 -3.02 6.26 5.44
CA GLU A 104 -3.77 5.37 6.34
C GLU A 104 -2.86 4.61 7.30
N TYR A 105 -1.65 4.23 6.85
CA TYR A 105 -0.65 3.65 7.74
C TYR A 105 -0.19 4.67 8.79
N ILE A 106 0.20 5.88 8.37
CA ILE A 106 0.63 6.96 9.27
C ILE A 106 -0.44 7.24 10.34
N ALA A 107 -1.69 7.44 9.94
CA ALA A 107 -2.79 7.72 10.86
C ALA A 107 -3.00 6.63 11.94
N ARG A 108 -2.64 5.37 11.63
CA ARG A 108 -2.72 4.24 12.57
C ARG A 108 -1.49 4.07 13.43
N ALA A 109 -0.31 4.30 12.85
CA ALA A 109 0.97 4.04 13.49
C ALA A 109 1.40 5.18 14.41
N GLU A 110 1.15 6.43 14.02
CA GLU A 110 1.59 7.63 14.75
C GLU A 110 1.20 7.63 16.23
N PRO A 111 -0.09 7.43 16.63
CA PRO A 111 -0.46 7.50 18.05
C PRO A 111 0.28 6.47 18.91
N PHE A 112 0.50 5.28 18.37
CA PHE A 112 1.22 4.23 19.06
C PHE A 112 2.71 4.53 19.17
N MET A 113 3.34 4.93 18.06
CA MET A 113 4.78 5.23 18.02
C MET A 113 5.14 6.42 18.88
N GLU A 114 4.29 7.45 18.93
CA GLU A 114 4.49 8.60 19.82
C GLU A 114 4.34 8.22 21.30
N LYS A 115 3.34 7.41 21.63
CA LYS A 115 3.07 7.02 23.02
C LYS A 115 4.13 6.11 23.61
N GLU A 116 4.50 5.05 22.88
CA GLU A 116 5.28 3.94 23.43
C GLU A 116 6.78 3.98 23.09
N GLY A 117 7.19 4.85 22.16
CA GLY A 117 8.49 4.73 21.50
C GLY A 117 8.52 3.53 20.54
N PHE A 118 9.26 3.66 19.48
CA PHE A 118 9.41 2.61 18.46
C PHE A 118 10.74 2.77 17.74
N PHE A 119 11.53 1.70 17.74
CA PHE A 119 12.81 1.64 17.03
C PHE A 119 12.84 0.34 16.24
N GLU A 120 12.95 0.45 14.94
CA GLU A 120 13.04 -0.69 14.06
C GLU A 120 14.32 -0.63 13.23
N LYS A 121 14.97 -1.77 13.08
CA LYS A 121 16.16 -1.89 12.25
C LYS A 121 16.12 -3.15 11.43
N GLU A 122 16.79 -3.11 10.29
CA GLU A 122 17.10 -4.30 9.51
C GLU A 122 18.16 -5.14 10.22
N ALA A 123 17.90 -6.44 10.34
CA ALA A 123 18.82 -7.43 10.91
C ALA A 123 19.52 -8.26 9.82
N ALA A 124 18.81 -8.57 8.74
CA ALA A 124 19.33 -9.32 7.59
C ALA A 124 18.47 -9.03 6.35
N ARG A 125 19.00 -9.33 5.17
CA ARG A 125 18.28 -9.09 3.90
C ARG A 125 18.62 -10.16 2.86
N LYS A 126 17.60 -10.55 2.08
CA LYS A 126 17.78 -11.21 0.77
C LYS A 126 17.24 -10.28 -0.30
N THR A 127 17.99 -10.12 -1.38
CA THR A 127 17.65 -9.20 -2.47
C THR A 127 17.61 -9.94 -3.79
N GLU A 128 16.58 -9.69 -4.58
CA GLU A 128 16.47 -10.10 -5.98
C GLU A 128 16.20 -8.86 -6.81
N GLN A 129 16.90 -8.71 -7.94
CA GLN A 129 16.76 -7.55 -8.81
C GLN A 129 16.74 -7.96 -10.26
N PHE A 130 15.87 -7.32 -11.03
CA PHE A 130 15.88 -7.39 -12.49
C PHE A 130 15.63 -5.99 -13.07
N GLY A 131 16.62 -5.44 -13.77
CA GLY A 131 16.55 -4.09 -14.33
C GLY A 131 16.20 -3.05 -13.26
N GLN A 132 15.06 -2.41 -13.42
CA GLN A 132 14.60 -1.30 -12.56
C GLN A 132 13.72 -1.76 -11.39
N ILE A 133 13.45 -3.03 -11.24
CA ILE A 133 12.66 -3.58 -10.14
C ILE A 133 13.49 -4.42 -9.19
N ALA A 134 13.22 -4.30 -7.90
CA ALA A 134 13.88 -5.13 -6.88
C ALA A 134 12.87 -5.61 -5.83
N HIS A 135 13.10 -6.83 -5.36
CA HIS A 135 12.43 -7.42 -4.22
C HIS A 135 13.43 -7.61 -3.09
N LEU A 136 13.13 -7.06 -1.93
CA LEU A 136 13.95 -7.20 -0.74
C LEU A 136 13.15 -7.88 0.37
N PHE A 137 13.62 -9.03 0.82
CA PHE A 137 13.05 -9.74 1.96
C PHE A 137 13.89 -9.41 3.17
N SER A 138 13.49 -8.37 3.90
CA SER A 138 14.22 -7.70 4.97
C SER A 138 13.73 -8.20 6.33
N THR A 139 14.59 -8.87 7.08
CA THR A 139 14.31 -9.24 8.46
C THR A 139 14.45 -8.03 9.35
N TYR A 140 13.40 -7.71 10.11
CA TYR A 140 13.38 -6.59 11.03
C TYR A 140 13.37 -7.02 12.49
N GLU A 141 13.85 -6.10 13.34
CA GLU A 141 13.74 -6.17 14.80
C GLU A 141 13.20 -4.85 15.34
N SER A 142 12.12 -4.92 16.10
CA SER A 142 11.48 -3.75 16.72
C SER A 142 11.69 -3.72 18.23
N ARG A 143 12.05 -2.55 18.77
CA ARG A 143 12.30 -2.28 20.19
C ARG A 143 11.54 -1.04 20.66
N ARG A 144 11.32 -0.90 21.97
CA ARG A 144 10.77 0.32 22.57
C ARG A 144 11.85 1.39 22.74
N THR A 145 13.04 0.97 23.10
CA THR A 145 14.25 1.80 23.21
C THR A 145 15.40 1.13 22.47
N PRO A 146 16.42 1.87 22.01
CA PRO A 146 17.60 1.28 21.37
C PRO A 146 18.34 0.28 22.25
N ASP A 147 18.29 0.47 23.57
CA ASP A 147 19.02 -0.30 24.57
C ASP A 147 18.27 -1.55 25.06
N ASP A 148 17.06 -1.79 24.60
CA ASP A 148 16.30 -2.98 24.95
C ASP A 148 17.11 -4.24 24.57
N PRO A 149 17.36 -5.18 25.50
CA PRO A 149 18.24 -6.33 25.26
C PRO A 149 17.66 -7.29 24.23
N LYS A 150 16.32 -7.29 24.08
CA LYS A 150 15.61 -8.13 23.11
C LYS A 150 14.57 -7.32 22.37
N PRO A 151 14.36 -7.57 21.07
CA PRO A 151 13.22 -7.00 20.37
C PRO A 151 11.91 -7.52 20.96
N PHE A 152 10.90 -6.66 20.99
CA PHE A 152 9.54 -7.11 21.34
C PHE A 152 8.84 -7.77 20.15
N GLN A 153 9.31 -7.50 18.93
CA GLN A 153 8.81 -8.10 17.68
C GLN A 153 9.96 -8.25 16.68
N ARG A 154 9.94 -9.36 15.96
CA ARG A 154 10.73 -9.60 14.75
C ARG A 154 9.79 -10.08 13.65
N GLY A 155 10.23 -10.01 12.41
CA GLY A 155 9.48 -10.51 11.28
C GLY A 155 10.20 -10.22 9.96
N ILE A 156 9.43 -10.31 8.88
CA ILE A 156 9.91 -10.01 7.53
C ILE A 156 9.11 -8.86 6.94
N ASN A 157 9.80 -7.83 6.45
CA ASN A 157 9.29 -6.84 5.53
C ASN A 157 9.65 -7.25 4.09
N SER A 158 8.65 -7.59 3.29
CA SER A 158 8.80 -7.79 1.85
C SER A 158 8.63 -6.46 1.14
N PHE A 159 9.75 -5.86 0.72
CA PHE A 159 9.75 -4.62 -0.04
C PHE A 159 9.70 -4.91 -1.53
N GLN A 160 8.89 -4.16 -2.26
CA GLN A 160 8.98 -4.00 -3.71
C GLN A 160 9.49 -2.60 -4.00
N LEU A 161 10.62 -2.52 -4.69
CA LEU A 161 11.24 -1.25 -5.06
C LEU A 161 11.25 -1.06 -6.57
N MET A 162 11.25 0.19 -7.00
CA MET A 162 11.40 0.59 -8.40
C MET A 162 12.39 1.74 -8.51
N ASN A 163 13.30 1.66 -9.48
CA ASN A 163 14.17 2.78 -9.86
C ASN A 163 13.59 3.45 -11.11
N ASP A 164 13.35 4.75 -11.07
CA ASP A 164 12.81 5.50 -12.20
C ASP A 164 13.89 6.07 -13.15
N GLY A 165 15.15 5.69 -12.92
CA GLY A 165 16.32 6.21 -13.63
C GLY A 165 17.01 7.37 -12.89
N THR A 166 16.36 7.95 -11.89
CA THR A 166 16.87 9.06 -11.07
C THR A 166 16.96 8.72 -9.59
N ARG A 167 16.06 7.88 -9.10
CA ARG A 167 15.97 7.49 -7.69
C ARG A 167 15.26 6.16 -7.49
N TRP A 168 15.40 5.60 -6.29
CA TRP A 168 14.61 4.48 -5.83
C TRP A 168 13.30 4.94 -5.16
N TRP A 169 12.27 4.12 -5.31
CA TRP A 169 10.93 4.28 -4.76
C TRP A 169 10.48 3.00 -4.07
N ILE A 170 9.79 3.11 -2.94
CA ILE A 170 9.05 2.00 -2.34
C ILE A 170 7.68 1.93 -3.00
N VAL A 171 7.38 0.79 -3.64
CA VAL A 171 6.09 0.49 -4.28
C VAL A 171 5.15 -0.20 -3.30
N THR A 172 5.70 -1.15 -2.52
CA THR A 172 4.92 -1.90 -1.52
C THR A 172 5.83 -2.34 -0.39
N ILE A 173 5.29 -2.30 0.83
CA ILE A 173 5.81 -3.04 1.98
C ILE A 173 4.71 -4.01 2.43
N PHE A 174 4.99 -5.30 2.36
CA PHE A 174 4.11 -6.36 2.83
C PHE A 174 4.83 -7.14 3.92
N TRP A 175 4.25 -7.23 5.12
CA TRP A 175 4.98 -7.80 6.24
C TRP A 175 4.16 -8.70 7.13
N GLU A 176 4.88 -9.59 7.81
CA GLU A 176 4.38 -10.46 8.85
C GLU A 176 5.39 -10.55 10.00
N GLY A 177 4.90 -10.48 11.23
CA GLY A 177 5.69 -10.76 12.42
C GLY A 177 5.85 -12.26 12.66
N GLU A 178 6.99 -12.67 13.22
CA GLU A 178 7.11 -14.05 13.71
C GLU A 178 6.22 -14.30 14.92
N ASP A 179 5.78 -15.53 15.07
CA ASP A 179 5.11 -16.05 16.26
C ASP A 179 5.59 -17.48 16.57
N GLU A 180 5.04 -18.10 17.63
CA GLU A 180 5.42 -19.44 18.05
C GLU A 180 5.17 -20.52 16.97
N LYS A 181 4.18 -20.31 16.09
CA LYS A 181 3.82 -21.24 15.01
C LYS A 181 4.59 -20.97 13.72
N ASN A 182 5.11 -19.75 13.59
CA ASN A 182 5.82 -19.29 12.40
C ASN A 182 7.11 -18.53 12.81
N PRO A 183 8.12 -19.21 13.36
CA PRO A 183 9.39 -18.60 13.73
C PRO A 183 10.22 -18.26 12.48
N LEU A 184 11.07 -17.24 12.57
CA LEU A 184 11.96 -16.85 11.48
C LEU A 184 12.91 -17.98 11.07
N PRO A 185 12.90 -18.44 9.82
CA PRO A 185 13.85 -19.42 9.32
C PRO A 185 15.29 -18.92 9.36
N GLN A 186 16.25 -19.79 9.69
CA GLN A 186 17.69 -19.45 9.79
C GLN A 186 18.27 -18.76 8.55
N LYS A 187 17.77 -19.09 7.36
CA LYS A 187 18.20 -18.46 6.09
C LYS A 187 17.92 -16.97 6.01
N TYR A 188 17.03 -16.44 6.87
CA TYR A 188 16.66 -15.02 6.95
C TYR A 188 17.28 -14.29 8.16
N LEU A 189 18.14 -14.97 8.92
CA LEU A 189 18.85 -14.40 10.07
C LEU A 189 20.31 -14.07 9.77
N LYS A 190 20.73 -14.28 8.52
CA LYS A 190 22.13 -14.09 8.06
C LYS A 190 22.16 -13.38 6.71
#